data_b6e202aa822e732379cf74ada7bb67ff
#
_entry.id   b6e202aa822e732379cf74ada7bb67ff
#
_cell.length_a   1.000
_cell.length_b   1.000
_cell.length_c   1.000
_cell.angle_alpha   90.00
_cell.angle_beta   90.00
_cell.angle_gamma   90.00
#
_symmetry.space_group_name_H-M   'P 1'
#
loop_
_entity.id
_entity.type
_entity.pdbx_description
1 polymer ?
#
loop_
_entity_poly.entity_id
_entity_poly.type
_entity_poly.pdbx_seq_one_letter_code
_entity_poly.pdbx_strand_id
1 'polypeptide(L)'
;MELYPAVDIEGGRVARSRSAADPLAAVRQFARDGARWAHVVDLDRAFGKGENGDVIRSLLAEGGGAVRVQVGGGLTTDAAIAELLGWGATRVVIGTAAAVDPALVARLLARYGAERLAVGIDARDGRVAARGSDVTLALTPLELARRVRGEGARTVIYTDAARDGSLAGPDVDGARAIAALGGGLDVIVSGGVASLDDLRRVREAGLAGAIVGRALHDGRFTVREALACVAG
;
A
#
# COMPACT_ATOMS: atom_id res chain seq x y z
N MET A 1 12.27 -4.21 -9.70
CA MET A 1 11.20 -3.46 -9.00
C MET A 1 9.99 -4.38 -8.81
N GLU A 2 9.27 -4.27 -7.68
CA GLU A 2 8.09 -5.11 -7.41
C GLU A 2 6.79 -4.39 -7.81
N LEU A 3 5.82 -5.14 -8.35
CA LEU A 3 4.48 -4.65 -8.66
C LEU A 3 3.50 -5.10 -7.56
N TYR A 4 2.66 -4.19 -7.11
CA TYR A 4 1.60 -4.42 -6.13
C TYR A 4 0.24 -4.07 -6.74
N PRO A 5 -0.41 -4.97 -7.49
CA PRO A 5 -1.79 -4.76 -7.90
C PRO A 5 -2.67 -4.57 -6.68
N ALA A 6 -3.56 -3.56 -6.70
CA ALA A 6 -4.33 -3.16 -5.53
C ALA A 6 -5.81 -3.52 -5.65
N VAL A 7 -6.39 -3.90 -4.51
CA VAL A 7 -7.82 -4.09 -4.30
C VAL A 7 -8.23 -3.25 -3.10
N ASP A 8 -8.90 -2.15 -3.36
CA ASP A 8 -9.56 -1.35 -2.33
C ASP A 8 -10.95 -1.93 -2.11
N ILE A 9 -11.32 -2.22 -0.86
CA ILE A 9 -12.60 -2.85 -0.50
C ILE A 9 -13.48 -1.83 0.20
N GLU A 10 -14.70 -1.63 -0.33
CA GLU A 10 -15.76 -0.81 0.25
C GLU A 10 -17.09 -1.57 0.14
N GLY A 11 -17.79 -1.74 1.26
CA GLY A 11 -19.05 -2.49 1.31
C GLY A 11 -18.92 -3.94 0.81
N GLY A 12 -17.80 -4.59 1.07
CA GLY A 12 -17.53 -5.97 0.65
C GLY A 12 -17.16 -6.15 -0.83
N ARG A 13 -16.97 -5.07 -1.58
CA ARG A 13 -16.71 -5.10 -3.04
C ARG A 13 -15.47 -4.29 -3.38
N VAL A 14 -14.91 -4.52 -4.58
CA VAL A 14 -13.82 -3.71 -5.10
C VAL A 14 -14.33 -2.29 -5.36
N ALA A 15 -13.78 -1.34 -4.63
CA ALA A 15 -14.14 0.07 -4.77
C ALA A 15 -13.72 0.61 -6.14
N ARG A 16 -14.53 1.53 -6.69
CA ARG A 16 -14.26 2.22 -7.97
C ARG A 16 -14.10 1.27 -9.19
N SER A 17 -14.51 0.00 -9.06
CA SER A 17 -14.51 -0.94 -10.17
C SER A 17 -15.81 -0.81 -10.98
N ARG A 18 -15.69 -0.73 -12.31
CA ARG A 18 -16.87 -0.70 -13.23
C ARG A 18 -17.67 -1.99 -13.19
N SER A 19 -17.06 -3.11 -12.81
CA SER A 19 -17.66 -4.44 -12.81
C SER A 19 -18.17 -4.90 -11.45
N ALA A 20 -18.12 -4.05 -10.40
CA ALA A 20 -18.43 -4.43 -9.01
C ALA A 20 -17.76 -5.76 -8.62
N ALA A 21 -16.50 -5.92 -8.99
CA ALA A 21 -15.76 -7.17 -8.91
C ALA A 21 -15.68 -7.68 -7.46
N ASP A 22 -15.72 -9.00 -7.34
CA ASP A 22 -15.40 -9.71 -6.11
C ASP A 22 -13.91 -9.54 -5.78
N PRO A 23 -13.54 -9.08 -4.56
CA PRO A 23 -12.15 -8.90 -4.15
C PRO A 23 -11.30 -10.16 -4.28
N LEU A 24 -11.85 -11.33 -3.94
CA LEU A 24 -11.16 -12.60 -4.05
C LEU A 24 -10.89 -12.97 -5.50
N ALA A 25 -11.87 -12.78 -6.39
CA ALA A 25 -11.69 -13.03 -7.82
C ALA A 25 -10.62 -12.11 -8.42
N ALA A 26 -10.54 -10.86 -7.99
CA ALA A 26 -9.50 -9.92 -8.43
C ALA A 26 -8.10 -10.39 -8.00
N VAL A 27 -7.90 -10.77 -6.74
CA VAL A 27 -6.61 -11.27 -6.24
C VAL A 27 -6.20 -12.58 -6.94
N ARG A 28 -7.15 -13.49 -7.15
CA ARG A 28 -6.92 -14.72 -7.93
C ARG A 28 -6.51 -14.42 -9.38
N GLN A 29 -7.09 -13.38 -9.99
CA GLN A 29 -6.69 -12.95 -11.32
C GLN A 29 -5.27 -12.39 -11.32
N PHE A 30 -4.89 -11.57 -10.35
CA PHE A 30 -3.52 -11.06 -10.21
C PHE A 30 -2.52 -12.20 -10.10
N ALA A 31 -2.83 -13.23 -9.29
CA ALA A 31 -1.99 -14.43 -9.16
C ALA A 31 -1.83 -15.18 -10.50
N ARG A 32 -2.93 -15.41 -11.24
CA ARG A 32 -2.91 -16.05 -12.57
C ARG A 32 -2.09 -15.27 -13.59
N ASP A 33 -2.06 -13.94 -13.44
CA ASP A 33 -1.28 -13.05 -14.31
C ASP A 33 0.20 -12.94 -13.90
N GLY A 34 0.60 -13.62 -12.80
CA GLY A 34 1.98 -13.74 -12.38
C GLY A 34 2.41 -12.72 -11.31
N ALA A 35 1.48 -11.96 -10.73
CA ALA A 35 1.81 -11.07 -9.61
C ALA A 35 2.30 -11.87 -8.40
N ARG A 36 3.38 -11.40 -7.78
CA ARG A 36 3.92 -12.00 -6.55
C ARG A 36 3.32 -11.39 -5.29
N TRP A 37 2.75 -10.19 -5.41
CA TRP A 37 2.10 -9.45 -4.34
C TRP A 37 0.73 -8.94 -4.76
N ALA A 38 -0.14 -8.77 -3.78
CA ALA A 38 -1.35 -7.96 -3.87
C ALA A 38 -1.40 -6.97 -2.71
N HIS A 39 -1.89 -5.77 -2.95
CA HIS A 39 -2.15 -4.75 -1.94
C HIS A 39 -3.65 -4.65 -1.70
N VAL A 40 -4.09 -4.89 -0.46
CA VAL A 40 -5.51 -4.87 -0.07
C VAL A 40 -5.74 -3.77 0.94
N VAL A 41 -6.76 -2.94 0.72
CA VAL A 41 -7.12 -1.85 1.63
C VAL A 41 -8.57 -2.00 2.05
N ASP A 42 -8.81 -2.02 3.37
CA ASP A 42 -10.13 -1.89 3.95
C ASP A 42 -10.52 -0.40 4.04
N LEU A 43 -11.29 0.07 3.06
CA LEU A 43 -11.71 1.48 3.03
C LEU A 43 -12.75 1.79 4.11
N ASP A 44 -13.65 0.85 4.42
CA ASP A 44 -14.66 1.09 5.44
C ASP A 44 -14.00 1.31 6.81
N ARG A 45 -13.01 0.49 7.17
CA ARG A 45 -12.22 0.68 8.38
C ARG A 45 -11.38 1.96 8.33
N ALA A 46 -10.76 2.26 7.18
CA ALA A 46 -9.96 3.46 7.01
C ALA A 46 -10.75 4.74 7.21
N PHE A 47 -12.04 4.74 6.83
CA PHE A 47 -12.94 5.88 6.94
C PHE A 47 -13.89 5.82 8.14
N GLY A 48 -13.75 4.82 9.03
CA GLY A 48 -14.60 4.67 10.21
C GLY A 48 -16.07 4.36 9.90
N LYS A 49 -16.36 3.73 8.75
CA LYS A 49 -17.71 3.38 8.28
C LYS A 49 -18.11 1.93 8.59
N GLY A 50 -17.21 1.14 9.15
CA GLY A 50 -17.35 -0.29 9.38
C GLY A 50 -16.05 -1.02 9.08
N GLU A 51 -16.15 -2.29 8.72
CA GLU A 51 -15.00 -3.12 8.35
C GLU A 51 -15.39 -4.25 7.39
N ASN A 52 -14.41 -4.74 6.63
CA ASN A 52 -14.55 -5.85 5.69
C ASN A 52 -13.80 -7.11 6.16
N GLY A 53 -13.74 -7.35 7.47
CA GLY A 53 -12.96 -8.42 8.08
C GLY A 53 -13.23 -9.80 7.46
N ASP A 54 -14.49 -10.20 7.31
CA ASP A 54 -14.88 -11.50 6.74
C ASP A 54 -14.40 -11.66 5.28
N VAL A 55 -14.53 -10.60 4.48
CA VAL A 55 -14.07 -10.60 3.07
C VAL A 55 -12.55 -10.74 3.01
N ILE A 56 -11.82 -9.97 3.84
CA ILE A 56 -10.36 -10.03 3.90
C ILE A 56 -9.89 -11.39 4.41
N ARG A 57 -10.54 -11.95 5.42
CA ARG A 57 -10.23 -13.27 5.95
C ARG A 57 -10.39 -14.36 4.88
N SER A 58 -11.50 -14.34 4.15
CA SER A 58 -11.73 -15.27 3.04
C SER A 58 -10.69 -15.10 1.93
N LEU A 59 -10.36 -13.85 1.58
CA LEU A 59 -9.34 -13.52 0.59
C LEU A 59 -7.95 -14.06 1.01
N LEU A 60 -7.57 -13.91 2.25
CA LEU A 60 -6.29 -14.40 2.77
C LEU A 60 -6.24 -15.93 2.83
N ALA A 61 -7.33 -16.59 3.26
CA ALA A 61 -7.40 -18.04 3.33
C ALA A 61 -7.35 -18.71 1.96
N GLU A 62 -8.03 -18.13 0.98
CA GLU A 62 -8.21 -18.75 -0.34
C GLU A 62 -7.29 -18.18 -1.43
N GLY A 63 -6.82 -16.93 -1.29
CA GLY A 63 -5.95 -16.25 -2.23
C GLY A 63 -4.47 -16.25 -1.83
N GLY A 64 -4.17 -16.29 -0.54
CA GLY A 64 -2.82 -16.12 0.02
C GLY A 64 -1.84 -17.25 -0.26
N GLY A 65 -2.28 -18.41 -0.79
CA GLY A 65 -1.35 -19.47 -1.22
C GLY A 65 -0.67 -19.21 -2.56
N ALA A 66 -1.25 -18.35 -3.39
CA ALA A 66 -0.77 -18.08 -4.75
C ALA A 66 -0.05 -16.73 -4.88
N VAL A 67 -0.27 -15.80 -3.95
CA VAL A 67 0.27 -14.43 -3.95
C VAL A 67 0.46 -13.94 -2.52
N ARG A 68 1.55 -13.22 -2.25
CA ARG A 68 1.76 -12.56 -0.96
C ARG A 68 0.80 -11.37 -0.85
N VAL A 69 0.14 -11.23 0.29
CA VAL A 69 -0.83 -10.15 0.49
C VAL A 69 -0.36 -9.19 1.57
N GLN A 70 -0.30 -7.90 1.24
CA GLN A 70 -0.19 -6.85 2.23
C GLN A 70 -1.54 -6.17 2.44
N VAL A 71 -1.92 -5.96 3.72
CA VAL A 71 -3.23 -5.43 4.09
C VAL A 71 -3.06 -4.12 4.85
N GLY A 72 -3.80 -3.09 4.44
CA GLY A 72 -3.90 -1.79 5.10
C GLY A 72 -5.35 -1.37 5.31
N GLY A 73 -5.50 -0.15 5.82
CA GLY A 73 -6.81 0.47 6.07
C GLY A 73 -7.18 0.50 7.54
N GLY A 74 -7.03 1.66 8.19
CA GLY A 74 -7.52 1.92 9.54
C GLY A 74 -6.89 1.09 10.66
N LEU A 75 -5.69 0.54 10.47
CA LEU A 75 -5.00 -0.26 11.49
C LEU A 75 -4.39 0.64 12.57
N THR A 76 -5.01 0.68 13.74
CA THR A 76 -4.61 1.53 14.86
C THR A 76 -4.31 0.76 16.14
N THR A 77 -4.62 -0.54 16.20
CA THR A 77 -4.47 -1.37 17.40
C THR A 77 -3.65 -2.63 17.15
N ASP A 78 -2.90 -3.06 18.16
CA ASP A 78 -2.15 -4.32 18.14
C ASP A 78 -3.05 -5.53 17.88
N ALA A 79 -4.31 -5.50 18.35
CA ALA A 79 -5.27 -6.59 18.18
C ALA A 79 -5.65 -6.76 16.70
N ALA A 80 -6.02 -5.68 15.99
CA ALA A 80 -6.36 -5.73 14.58
C ALA A 80 -5.17 -6.17 13.70
N ILE A 81 -3.95 -5.77 14.08
CA ILE A 81 -2.71 -6.18 13.41
C ILE A 81 -2.46 -7.68 13.62
N ALA A 82 -2.55 -8.15 14.88
CA ALA A 82 -2.39 -9.56 15.22
C ALA A 82 -3.39 -10.45 14.48
N GLU A 83 -4.62 -9.99 14.38
CA GLU A 83 -5.71 -10.68 13.69
C GLU A 83 -5.42 -10.87 12.20
N LEU A 84 -5.09 -9.80 11.48
CA LEU A 84 -4.75 -9.87 10.05
C LEU A 84 -3.53 -10.77 9.78
N LEU A 85 -2.50 -10.65 10.62
CA LEU A 85 -1.33 -11.50 10.54
C LEU A 85 -1.65 -12.97 10.86
N GLY A 86 -2.58 -13.22 11.78
CA GLY A 86 -3.11 -14.54 12.12
C GLY A 86 -3.96 -15.16 11.01
N TRP A 87 -4.67 -14.34 10.24
CA TRP A 87 -5.42 -14.80 9.05
C TRP A 87 -4.53 -15.11 7.84
N GLY A 88 -3.24 -14.79 7.90
CA GLY A 88 -2.29 -15.10 6.84
C GLY A 88 -1.81 -13.91 6.01
N ALA A 89 -2.10 -12.67 6.42
CA ALA A 89 -1.48 -11.51 5.78
C ALA A 89 0.04 -11.61 5.86
N THR A 90 0.73 -11.47 4.72
CA THR A 90 2.18 -11.50 4.66
C THR A 90 2.77 -10.27 5.32
N ARG A 91 2.12 -9.10 5.14
CA ARG A 91 2.54 -7.81 5.69
C ARG A 91 1.32 -6.95 6.00
N VAL A 92 1.38 -6.16 7.04
CA VAL A 92 0.38 -5.14 7.36
C VAL A 92 0.93 -3.75 7.11
N VAL A 93 0.04 -2.81 6.76
CA VAL A 93 0.40 -1.42 6.46
C VAL A 93 -0.18 -0.51 7.53
N ILE A 94 0.68 0.16 8.28
CA ILE A 94 0.32 1.13 9.31
C ILE A 94 0.44 2.53 8.73
N GLY A 95 -0.68 3.22 8.57
CA GLY A 95 -0.73 4.58 8.02
C GLY A 95 -0.62 5.65 9.11
N THR A 96 -1.65 6.47 9.24
CA THR A 96 -1.72 7.64 10.14
C THR A 96 -1.31 7.32 11.58
N ALA A 97 -1.62 6.11 12.09
CA ALA A 97 -1.24 5.70 13.44
C ALA A 97 0.28 5.76 13.68
N ALA A 98 1.10 5.45 12.67
CA ALA A 98 2.55 5.57 12.77
C ALA A 98 3.01 7.04 12.95
N ALA A 99 2.25 7.99 12.46
CA ALA A 99 2.58 9.41 12.60
C ALA A 99 2.17 10.00 13.96
N VAL A 100 1.05 9.53 14.51
CA VAL A 100 0.46 10.06 15.76
C VAL A 100 0.96 9.34 17.03
N ASP A 101 1.34 8.06 16.94
CA ASP A 101 1.98 7.32 18.04
C ASP A 101 3.44 6.97 17.69
N PRO A 102 4.41 7.77 18.14
CA PRO A 102 5.81 7.54 17.82
C PRO A 102 6.37 6.19 18.31
N ALA A 103 5.78 5.62 19.36
CA ALA A 103 6.26 4.34 19.91
C ALA A 103 5.63 3.11 19.22
N LEU A 104 4.56 3.29 18.46
CA LEU A 104 3.80 2.19 17.85
C LEU A 104 4.66 1.36 16.90
N VAL A 105 5.38 2.04 15.99
CA VAL A 105 6.19 1.35 14.97
C VAL A 105 7.28 0.50 15.63
N ALA A 106 8.02 1.06 16.59
CA ALA A 106 9.05 0.32 17.30
C ALA A 106 8.50 -0.91 18.05
N ARG A 107 7.34 -0.77 18.73
CA ARG A 107 6.67 -1.90 19.40
C ARG A 107 6.26 -3.01 18.41
N LEU A 108 5.68 -2.63 17.28
CA LEU A 108 5.24 -3.58 16.27
C LEU A 108 6.41 -4.28 15.58
N LEU A 109 7.50 -3.54 15.29
CA LEU A 109 8.73 -4.11 14.73
C LEU A 109 9.37 -5.12 15.69
N ALA A 110 9.42 -4.81 16.99
CA ALA A 110 9.93 -5.74 17.99
C ALA A 110 9.10 -7.02 18.07
N ARG A 111 7.77 -6.91 17.87
CA ARG A 111 6.86 -8.05 18.01
C ARG A 111 6.78 -8.91 16.74
N TYR A 112 6.73 -8.29 15.56
CA TYR A 112 6.42 -8.98 14.30
C TYR A 112 7.56 -9.00 13.30
N GLY A 113 8.59 -8.18 13.49
CA GLY A 113 9.71 -8.02 12.58
C GLY A 113 9.42 -7.07 11.40
N ALA A 114 10.48 -6.56 10.80
CA ALA A 114 10.41 -5.56 9.74
C ALA A 114 9.79 -6.07 8.43
N GLU A 115 9.88 -7.37 8.15
CA GLU A 115 9.33 -7.98 6.94
C GLU A 115 7.79 -8.02 6.95
N ARG A 116 7.19 -8.02 8.14
CA ARG A 116 5.74 -8.10 8.33
C ARG A 116 5.06 -6.74 8.54
N LEU A 117 5.83 -5.65 8.48
CA LEU A 117 5.34 -4.30 8.68
C LEU A 117 5.78 -3.38 7.54
N ALA A 118 4.85 -2.60 6.98
CA ALA A 118 5.14 -1.43 6.16
C ALA A 118 4.51 -0.19 6.79
N VAL A 119 5.15 0.95 6.61
CA VAL A 119 4.61 2.23 7.06
C VAL A 119 4.08 3.00 5.87
N GLY A 120 2.76 3.29 5.88
CA GLY A 120 2.11 4.16 4.91
C GLY A 120 2.32 5.64 5.27
N ILE A 121 2.80 6.42 4.32
CA ILE A 121 3.01 7.86 4.43
C ILE A 121 2.17 8.52 3.34
N ASP A 122 0.98 8.98 3.72
CA ASP A 122 0.14 9.77 2.83
C ASP A 122 0.57 11.24 2.94
N ALA A 123 0.85 11.88 1.80
CA ALA A 123 1.30 13.27 1.72
C ALA A 123 0.24 14.17 1.06
N ARG A 124 0.05 15.36 1.61
CA ARG A 124 -0.75 16.42 1.00
C ARG A 124 -0.06 17.76 1.28
N ASP A 125 0.19 18.54 0.24
CA ASP A 125 0.82 19.87 0.33
C ASP A 125 2.12 19.87 1.15
N GLY A 126 2.96 18.83 0.95
CA GLY A 126 4.24 18.68 1.64
C GLY A 126 4.15 18.25 3.11
N ARG A 127 2.97 17.91 3.60
CA ARG A 127 2.73 17.44 4.97
C ARG A 127 2.18 16.03 4.99
N VAL A 128 2.38 15.32 6.09
CA VAL A 128 1.74 14.02 6.32
C VAL A 128 0.25 14.24 6.50
N ALA A 129 -0.56 13.58 5.67
CA ALA A 129 -2.01 13.63 5.73
C ALA A 129 -2.55 12.50 6.63
N ALA A 130 -3.57 12.82 7.41
CA ALA A 130 -4.35 11.80 8.08
C ALA A 130 -5.34 11.20 7.07
N ARG A 131 -5.22 9.88 6.80
CA ARG A 131 -6.07 9.21 5.80
C ARG A 131 -7.54 9.33 6.21
N GLY A 132 -8.39 9.62 5.23
CA GLY A 132 -9.83 9.78 5.46
C GLY A 132 -10.24 11.14 6.03
N SER A 133 -9.31 12.09 6.12
CA SER A 133 -9.61 13.47 6.54
C SER A 133 -8.80 14.50 5.74
N ASP A 134 -9.22 15.75 5.82
CA ASP A 134 -8.44 16.87 5.25
C ASP A 134 -7.38 17.41 6.22
N VAL A 135 -7.19 16.73 7.36
CA VAL A 135 -6.21 17.12 8.37
C VAL A 135 -4.81 16.71 7.93
N THR A 136 -3.89 17.65 7.99
CA THR A 136 -2.45 17.39 7.86
C THR A 136 -1.76 17.58 9.22
N LEU A 137 -0.71 16.79 9.44
CA LEU A 137 0.11 16.86 10.64
C LEU A 137 1.24 17.87 10.45
N ALA A 138 1.76 18.44 11.54
CA ALA A 138 2.94 19.32 11.52
C ALA A 138 4.23 18.49 11.33
N LEU A 139 4.23 17.60 10.35
CA LEU A 139 5.28 16.63 10.06
C LEU A 139 5.37 16.45 8.54
N THR A 140 6.57 16.52 7.99
CA THR A 140 6.80 16.22 6.58
C THR A 140 6.93 14.72 6.34
N PRO A 141 6.63 14.23 5.11
CA PRO A 141 6.86 12.84 4.74
C PRO A 141 8.30 12.36 4.99
N LEU A 142 9.27 13.22 4.72
CA LEU A 142 10.69 12.91 4.91
C LEU A 142 11.07 12.77 6.39
N GLU A 143 10.52 13.61 7.26
CA GLU A 143 10.73 13.52 8.72
C GLU A 143 10.12 12.24 9.28
N LEU A 144 8.90 11.88 8.85
CA LEU A 144 8.28 10.61 9.25
C LEU A 144 9.10 9.41 8.76
N ALA A 145 9.49 9.40 7.49
CA ALA A 145 10.31 8.33 6.91
C ALA A 145 11.65 8.17 7.64
N ARG A 146 12.32 9.29 7.99
CA ARG A 146 13.57 9.27 8.76
C ARG A 146 13.36 8.67 10.15
N ARG A 147 12.27 9.03 10.82
CA ARG A 147 11.92 8.51 12.14
C ARG A 147 11.69 7.00 12.10
N VAL A 148 10.77 6.52 11.26
CA VAL A 148 10.42 5.10 11.21
C VAL A 148 11.58 4.22 10.72
N ARG A 149 12.43 4.74 9.84
CA ARG A 149 13.70 4.09 9.47
C ARG A 149 14.61 3.93 10.68
N GLY A 150 14.75 4.99 11.49
CA GLY A 150 15.54 4.96 12.73
C GLY A 150 15.03 3.94 13.74
N GLU A 151 13.73 3.65 13.73
CA GLU A 151 13.08 2.61 14.52
C GLU A 151 13.27 1.19 13.96
N GLY A 152 13.81 1.05 12.72
CA GLY A 152 14.10 -0.22 12.09
C GLY A 152 13.10 -0.63 11.00
N ALA A 153 12.17 0.24 10.59
CA ALA A 153 11.30 -0.03 9.45
C ALA A 153 12.11 -0.20 8.16
N ARG A 154 11.76 -1.21 7.36
CA ARG A 154 12.39 -1.49 6.07
C ARG A 154 11.52 -1.15 4.88
N THR A 155 10.22 -1.03 5.06
CA THR A 155 9.30 -0.73 3.96
C THR A 155 8.46 0.50 4.27
N VAL A 156 8.49 1.46 3.35
CA VAL A 156 7.61 2.63 3.34
C VAL A 156 6.79 2.62 2.07
N ILE A 157 5.49 2.88 2.20
CA ILE A 157 4.58 3.13 1.08
C ILE A 157 4.29 4.63 1.07
N TYR A 158 4.76 5.32 0.05
CA TYR A 158 4.54 6.75 -0.10
C TYR A 158 3.42 7.04 -1.10
N THR A 159 2.42 7.78 -0.66
CA THR A 159 1.25 8.17 -1.46
C THR A 159 1.10 9.69 -1.48
N ASP A 160 1.07 10.30 -2.65
CA ASP A 160 0.55 11.67 -2.80
C ASP A 160 -0.98 11.60 -2.84
N ALA A 161 -1.63 12.11 -1.79
CA ALA A 161 -3.08 12.05 -1.64
C ALA A 161 -3.85 12.82 -2.73
N ALA A 162 -3.25 13.85 -3.33
CA ALA A 162 -3.85 14.60 -4.44
C ALA A 162 -3.83 13.79 -5.74
N ARG A 163 -2.88 12.85 -5.88
CA ARG A 163 -2.74 12.00 -7.05
C ARG A 163 -3.45 10.66 -6.89
N ASP A 164 -3.81 10.26 -5.66
CA ASP A 164 -4.45 8.97 -5.44
C ASP A 164 -5.78 8.86 -6.18
N GLY A 165 -5.91 7.83 -7.00
CA GLY A 165 -7.05 7.60 -7.89
C GLY A 165 -7.23 8.62 -9.01
N SER A 166 -6.33 9.60 -9.21
CA SER A 166 -6.46 10.67 -10.22
C SER A 166 -6.02 10.25 -11.63
N LEU A 167 -5.15 9.22 -11.74
CA LEU A 167 -4.48 8.82 -13.00
C LEU A 167 -3.59 9.94 -13.59
N ALA A 168 -3.03 10.82 -12.75
CA ALA A 168 -2.18 11.94 -13.16
C ALA A 168 -0.68 11.65 -13.09
N GLY A 169 -0.31 10.38 -12.92
CA GLY A 169 1.05 9.92 -12.68
C GLY A 169 1.42 9.96 -11.18
N PRO A 170 2.31 9.07 -10.71
CA PRO A 170 2.78 9.02 -9.33
C PRO A 170 3.73 10.17 -9.00
N ASP A 171 3.85 10.52 -7.73
CA ASP A 171 4.88 11.45 -7.25
C ASP A 171 6.22 10.70 -7.06
N VAL A 172 6.95 10.55 -8.17
CA VAL A 172 8.25 9.86 -8.20
C VAL A 172 9.31 10.66 -7.43
N ASP A 173 9.26 11.99 -7.48
CA ASP A 173 10.27 12.84 -6.85
C ASP A 173 10.17 12.82 -5.33
N GLY A 174 8.95 12.87 -4.79
CA GLY A 174 8.70 12.69 -3.35
C GLY A 174 9.15 11.32 -2.85
N ALA A 175 8.84 10.25 -3.60
CA ALA A 175 9.30 8.90 -3.28
C ALA A 175 10.83 8.77 -3.32
N ARG A 176 11.50 9.37 -4.32
CA ARG A 176 12.98 9.41 -4.43
C ARG A 176 13.62 10.14 -3.26
N ALA A 177 13.04 11.25 -2.82
CA ALA A 177 13.57 11.99 -1.67
C ALA A 177 13.58 11.12 -0.40
N ILE A 178 12.55 10.27 -0.22
CA ILE A 178 12.51 9.31 0.88
C ILE A 178 13.52 8.18 0.65
N ALA A 179 13.61 7.62 -0.56
CA ALA A 179 14.56 6.55 -0.88
C ALA A 179 16.03 7.00 -0.69
N ALA A 180 16.32 8.28 -0.94
CA ALA A 180 17.65 8.88 -0.74
C ALA A 180 18.10 8.88 0.75
N LEU A 181 17.20 8.60 1.71
CA LEU A 181 17.60 8.36 3.09
C LEU A 181 18.52 7.13 3.21
N GLY A 182 18.42 6.16 2.30
CA GLY A 182 19.24 4.95 2.29
C GLY A 182 18.98 4.04 3.48
N GLY A 183 20.02 3.29 3.91
CA GLY A 183 19.92 2.41 5.09
C GLY A 183 19.04 1.18 4.90
N GLY A 184 18.86 0.72 3.64
CA GLY A 184 18.04 -0.44 3.33
C GLY A 184 16.53 -0.20 3.41
N LEU A 185 16.10 1.07 3.24
CA LEU A 185 14.69 1.43 3.20
C LEU A 185 14.11 1.20 1.80
N ASP A 186 13.21 0.25 1.67
CA ASP A 186 12.43 -0.01 0.46
C ASP A 186 11.27 0.98 0.36
N VAL A 187 11.27 1.82 -0.69
CA VAL A 187 10.19 2.78 -0.93
C VAL A 187 9.32 2.28 -2.07
N ILE A 188 8.04 2.10 -1.75
CA ILE A 188 6.98 1.74 -2.69
C ILE A 188 6.15 2.99 -2.96
N VAL A 189 6.05 3.42 -4.22
CA VAL A 189 5.19 4.54 -4.58
C VAL A 189 3.75 4.08 -4.77
N SER A 190 2.80 4.90 -4.34
CA SER A 190 1.37 4.66 -4.46
C SER A 190 0.64 5.90 -4.94
N GLY A 191 -0.49 5.69 -5.61
CA GLY A 191 -1.34 6.76 -6.12
C GLY A 191 -0.91 7.30 -7.49
N GLY A 192 -1.87 7.55 -8.35
CA GLY A 192 -1.70 8.25 -9.62
C GLY A 192 -1.22 7.44 -10.82
N VAL A 193 -0.62 6.26 -10.66
CA VAL A 193 -0.12 5.45 -11.79
C VAL A 193 -1.22 5.27 -12.84
N ALA A 194 -0.93 5.69 -14.08
CA ALA A 194 -1.89 5.73 -15.18
C ALA A 194 -1.45 4.95 -16.43
N SER A 195 -0.15 4.69 -16.57
CA SER A 195 0.45 4.13 -17.78
C SER A 195 1.66 3.25 -17.48
N LEU A 196 2.08 2.46 -18.47
CA LEU A 196 3.34 1.71 -18.40
C LEU A 196 4.57 2.65 -18.35
N ASP A 197 4.46 3.84 -18.92
CA ASP A 197 5.55 4.85 -18.85
C ASP A 197 5.74 5.36 -17.41
N ASP A 198 4.67 5.47 -16.63
CA ASP A 198 4.79 5.78 -15.21
C ASP A 198 5.58 4.68 -14.48
N LEU A 199 5.31 3.41 -14.77
CA LEU A 199 6.04 2.29 -14.18
C LEU A 199 7.53 2.28 -14.58
N ARG A 200 7.85 2.65 -15.85
CA ARG A 200 9.23 2.81 -16.28
C ARG A 200 9.94 3.91 -15.49
N ARG A 201 9.31 5.07 -15.32
CA ARG A 201 9.87 6.19 -14.52
C ARG A 201 10.10 5.78 -13.06
N VAL A 202 9.18 5.04 -12.46
CA VAL A 202 9.34 4.52 -11.09
C VAL A 202 10.53 3.58 -11.00
N ARG A 203 10.70 2.67 -11.96
CA ARG A 203 11.82 1.74 -12.04
C ARG A 203 13.14 2.47 -12.22
N GLU A 204 13.21 3.42 -13.17
CA GLU A 204 14.40 4.23 -13.45
C GLU A 204 14.82 5.11 -12.27
N ALA A 205 13.85 5.49 -11.44
CA ALA A 205 14.11 6.18 -10.18
C ALA A 205 14.71 5.28 -9.08
N GLY A 206 14.85 3.97 -9.32
CA GLY A 206 15.41 3.02 -8.35
C GLY A 206 14.49 2.70 -7.18
N LEU A 207 13.18 2.95 -7.31
CA LEU A 207 12.22 2.65 -6.25
C LEU A 207 11.95 1.14 -6.14
N ALA A 208 11.67 0.67 -4.93
CA ALA A 208 11.49 -0.74 -4.63
C ALA A 208 10.22 -1.33 -5.27
N GLY A 209 9.17 -0.51 -5.44
CA GLY A 209 7.93 -0.99 -6.04
C GLY A 209 6.92 0.10 -6.36
N ALA A 210 5.83 -0.32 -7.01
CA ALA A 210 4.67 0.52 -7.29
C ALA A 210 3.36 -0.20 -6.94
N ILE A 211 2.45 0.50 -6.28
CA ILE A 211 1.06 0.07 -6.07
C ILE A 211 0.22 0.62 -7.23
N VAL A 212 -0.54 -0.27 -7.88
CA VAL A 212 -1.38 0.07 -9.03
C VAL A 212 -2.79 -0.45 -8.79
N GLY A 213 -3.73 0.46 -8.64
CA GLY A 213 -5.16 0.13 -8.45
C GLY A 213 -5.98 0.51 -9.68
N ARG A 214 -6.47 1.74 -9.71
CA ARG A 214 -7.46 2.23 -10.69
C ARG A 214 -7.08 1.94 -12.15
N ALA A 215 -5.83 2.12 -12.54
CA ALA A 215 -5.40 1.89 -13.92
C ALA A 215 -5.63 0.44 -14.38
N LEU A 216 -5.43 -0.55 -13.49
CA LEU A 216 -5.71 -1.96 -13.76
C LEU A 216 -7.23 -2.21 -13.82
N HIS A 217 -8.00 -1.67 -12.89
CA HIS A 217 -9.47 -1.83 -12.87
C HIS A 217 -10.16 -1.13 -14.03
N ASP A 218 -9.61 -0.02 -14.53
CA ASP A 218 -10.07 0.68 -15.73
C ASP A 218 -9.58 0.01 -17.04
N GLY A 219 -8.74 -1.04 -16.95
CA GLY A 219 -8.21 -1.76 -18.12
C GLY A 219 -7.23 -0.95 -18.97
N ARG A 220 -6.52 0.02 -18.40
CA ARG A 220 -5.52 0.82 -19.13
C ARG A 220 -4.33 0.00 -19.59
N PHE A 221 -3.97 -0.99 -18.81
CA PHE A 221 -3.00 -2.05 -19.09
C PHE A 221 -3.28 -3.24 -18.17
N THR A 222 -2.74 -4.37 -18.53
CA THR A 222 -2.89 -5.61 -17.77
C THR A 222 -1.77 -5.77 -16.73
N VAL A 223 -1.99 -6.64 -15.73
CA VAL A 223 -0.93 -7.03 -14.78
C VAL A 223 0.27 -7.62 -15.50
N ARG A 224 0.05 -8.44 -16.55
CA ARG A 224 1.13 -9.05 -17.34
C ARG A 224 2.01 -8.02 -18.05
N GLU A 225 1.38 -7.00 -18.67
CA GLU A 225 2.11 -5.90 -19.31
C GLU A 225 2.90 -5.08 -18.29
N ALA A 226 2.29 -4.81 -17.13
CA ALA A 226 2.96 -4.11 -16.03
C ALA A 226 4.16 -4.91 -15.50
N LEU A 227 4.01 -6.22 -15.29
CA LEU A 227 5.10 -7.11 -14.85
C LEU A 227 6.24 -7.15 -15.87
N ALA A 228 5.94 -7.26 -17.16
CA ALA A 228 6.95 -7.21 -18.22
C ALA A 228 7.71 -5.87 -18.22
N CYS A 229 7.00 -4.77 -17.96
CA CYS A 229 7.58 -3.44 -17.90
C CYS A 229 8.54 -3.26 -16.71
N VAL A 230 8.25 -3.86 -15.56
CA VAL A 230 9.07 -3.72 -14.34
C VAL A 230 10.19 -4.75 -14.21
N ALA A 231 10.16 -5.84 -14.98
CA ALA A 231 11.16 -6.92 -14.97
C ALA A 231 12.46 -6.55 -15.71
N GLY A 232 12.38 -5.68 -16.71
CA GLY A 232 13.54 -5.18 -17.47
C GLY A 232 14.17 -4.02 -16.78
#